data_00ff75a573c626114d5d5549401d5cf7
#
_entry.id   00ff75a573c626114d5d5549401d5cf7
#
_cell.length_a   1.000
_cell.length_b   1.000
_cell.length_c   1.000
_cell.angle_alpha   90.00
_cell.angle_beta   90.00
_cell.angle_gamma   90.00
#
_symmetry.space_group_name_H-M   'P 1'
#
loop_
_entity.id
_entity.type
_entity.pdbx_description
1 polymer ?
#
loop_
_entity_poly.entity_id
_entity_poly.type
_entity_poly.pdbx_seq_one_letter_code
_entity_poly.pdbx_strand_id
1 'polypeptide(L)'
;MKGIILAGGTGSRLHPLTTLLNKHLLPVGKYPMIVYGIERLRQAGITDMLIIIGKQSAGLYTDFLGSGSNYGVQLTYRIQEKAGGIAQALELARSYMQSEEKFTVLLGDNLFKEDLGPVIERFKQQPPGSARVLLKKVADARRYGVPVFDPERPESITRIEEKPQHPQSKYCVTGIYMYDTAVFDKIREIAPSARGELEITDVNNCYAAEGKLEYDILRRYWSDAGTFDSLQEAGVKMKGLLP
;
A
#
# COMPACT_ATOMS: atom_id res chain seq x y z
N MET A 1 -3.69 10.81 -12.92
CA MET A 1 -3.65 9.65 -12.01
C MET A 1 -3.29 10.14 -10.63
N LYS A 2 -4.04 9.78 -9.60
CA LYS A 2 -3.85 10.19 -8.21
C LYS A 2 -3.11 9.15 -7.38
N GLY A 3 -2.58 9.57 -6.24
CA GLY A 3 -1.98 8.69 -5.23
C GLY A 3 -2.84 8.62 -3.98
N ILE A 4 -2.91 7.45 -3.36
CA ILE A 4 -3.53 7.26 -2.05
C ILE A 4 -2.50 6.62 -1.14
N ILE A 5 -2.24 7.24 0.02
CA ILE A 5 -1.35 6.67 1.04
C ILE A 5 -2.21 6.31 2.26
N LEU A 6 -2.20 5.03 2.62
CA LEU A 6 -2.91 4.53 3.79
C LEU A 6 -1.97 4.54 5.01
N ALA A 7 -2.25 5.40 5.95
CA ALA A 7 -1.41 5.64 7.14
C ALA A 7 -2.22 5.63 8.45
N GLY A 8 -3.37 4.94 8.48
CA GLY A 8 -4.25 4.83 9.66
C GLY A 8 -3.85 3.77 10.68
N GLY A 9 -2.90 2.90 10.37
CA GLY A 9 -2.49 1.79 11.23
C GLY A 9 -1.86 2.24 12.56
N THR A 10 -2.14 1.51 13.65
CA THR A 10 -1.66 1.84 15.01
C THR A 10 -0.21 1.44 15.30
N GLY A 11 0.35 0.49 14.54
CA GLY A 11 1.75 0.08 14.69
C GLY A 11 2.07 -0.68 16.00
N SER A 12 1.15 -1.49 16.52
CA SER A 12 1.28 -2.19 17.82
C SER A 12 2.57 -3.02 17.96
N ARG A 13 3.08 -3.59 16.85
CA ARG A 13 4.32 -4.37 16.84
C ARG A 13 5.59 -3.53 17.08
N LEU A 14 5.49 -2.21 16.99
CA LEU A 14 6.58 -1.26 17.24
C LEU A 14 6.45 -0.56 18.61
N HIS A 15 5.59 -1.08 19.49
CA HIS A 15 5.57 -0.61 20.88
C HIS A 15 6.95 -0.80 21.53
N PRO A 16 7.47 0.15 22.33
CA PRO A 16 6.79 1.37 22.82
C PRO A 16 6.95 2.61 21.91
N LEU A 17 7.66 2.55 20.78
CA LEU A 17 7.86 3.73 19.89
C LEU A 17 6.55 4.33 19.41
N THR A 18 5.53 3.49 19.20
CA THR A 18 4.21 3.91 18.72
C THR A 18 3.24 4.32 19.83
N THR A 19 3.71 4.46 21.05
CA THR A 19 2.91 5.02 22.16
C THR A 19 2.60 6.51 21.94
N LEU A 20 3.57 7.25 21.42
CA LEU A 20 3.47 8.71 21.23
C LEU A 20 3.36 9.11 19.77
N LEU A 21 3.97 8.34 18.87
CA LEU A 21 4.00 8.65 17.43
C LEU A 21 3.30 7.57 16.63
N ASN A 22 2.57 7.98 15.60
CA ASN A 22 2.09 7.02 14.62
C ASN A 22 3.28 6.35 13.91
N LYS A 23 3.16 5.07 13.59
CA LYS A 23 4.17 4.25 12.93
C LYS A 23 4.82 4.94 11.72
N HIS A 24 4.01 5.55 10.86
CA HIS A 24 4.48 6.16 9.62
C HIS A 24 5.22 7.49 9.82
N LEU A 25 5.17 8.05 11.04
CA LEU A 25 5.97 9.20 11.45
C LEU A 25 7.27 8.81 12.14
N LEU A 26 7.51 7.51 12.39
CA LEU A 26 8.79 7.05 12.90
C LEU A 26 9.91 7.30 11.89
N PRO A 27 11.11 7.69 12.37
CA PRO A 27 12.23 7.99 11.48
C PRO A 27 12.78 6.73 10.80
N VAL A 28 13.05 6.87 9.51
CA VAL A 28 13.84 5.95 8.69
C VAL A 28 15.03 6.73 8.17
N GLY A 29 16.16 6.61 8.83
CA GLY A 29 17.30 7.52 8.60
C GLY A 29 16.96 8.95 9.04
N LYS A 30 17.06 9.91 8.10
CA LYS A 30 16.81 11.34 8.38
C LYS A 30 15.32 11.73 8.36
N TYR A 31 14.44 10.93 7.74
CA TYR A 31 13.07 11.33 7.42
C TYR A 31 12.04 10.38 8.01
N PRO A 32 10.86 10.89 8.39
CA PRO A 32 9.74 10.01 8.71
C PRO A 32 9.40 9.08 7.55
N MET A 33 8.97 7.87 7.90
CA MET A 33 8.65 6.79 6.96
C MET A 33 7.72 7.23 5.82
N ILE A 34 6.69 8.01 6.12
CA ILE A 34 5.68 8.49 5.14
C ILE A 34 6.30 9.29 3.99
N VAL A 35 7.39 10.03 4.24
CA VAL A 35 8.04 10.90 3.25
C VAL A 35 8.58 10.08 2.08
N TYR A 36 9.04 8.85 2.34
CA TYR A 36 9.51 7.95 1.28
C TYR A 36 8.40 7.56 0.32
N GLY A 37 7.20 7.27 0.83
CA GLY A 37 6.03 6.97 0.01
C GLY A 37 5.62 8.16 -0.87
N ILE A 38 5.57 9.37 -0.28
CA ILE A 38 5.29 10.61 -1.00
C ILE A 38 6.29 10.81 -2.14
N GLU A 39 7.58 10.67 -1.83
CA GLU A 39 8.65 10.85 -2.83
C GLU A 39 8.61 9.81 -3.95
N ARG A 40 8.31 8.54 -3.64
CA ARG A 40 8.17 7.50 -4.67
C ARG A 40 7.02 7.79 -5.64
N LEU A 41 5.87 8.24 -5.12
CA LEU A 41 4.76 8.65 -5.97
C LEU A 41 5.10 9.90 -6.79
N ARG A 42 5.73 10.91 -6.17
CA ARG A 42 6.15 12.14 -6.86
C ARG A 42 7.10 11.84 -8.03
N GLN A 43 8.11 10.98 -7.80
CA GLN A 43 9.07 10.58 -8.84
C GLN A 43 8.40 9.82 -9.99
N ALA A 44 7.31 9.13 -9.72
CA ALA A 44 6.49 8.47 -10.73
C ALA A 44 5.46 9.42 -11.41
N GLY A 45 5.57 10.74 -11.18
CA GLY A 45 4.71 11.75 -11.78
C GLY A 45 3.33 11.90 -11.12
N ILE A 46 3.14 11.33 -9.93
CA ILE A 46 1.90 11.46 -9.15
C ILE A 46 2.10 12.56 -8.11
N THR A 47 1.46 13.70 -8.29
CA THR A 47 1.59 14.88 -7.42
C THR A 47 0.32 15.25 -6.66
N ASP A 48 -0.83 14.72 -7.03
CA ASP A 48 -2.10 14.88 -6.31
C ASP A 48 -2.35 13.63 -5.46
N MET A 49 -2.30 13.76 -4.13
CA MET A 49 -2.31 12.63 -3.21
C MET A 49 -3.32 12.83 -2.08
N LEU A 50 -4.01 11.74 -1.75
CA LEU A 50 -4.82 11.61 -0.54
C LEU A 50 -4.09 10.78 0.50
N ILE A 51 -3.92 11.31 1.70
CA ILE A 51 -3.40 10.56 2.85
C ILE A 51 -4.56 10.20 3.78
N ILE A 52 -4.75 8.91 4.03
CA ILE A 52 -5.76 8.41 4.96
C ILE A 52 -5.05 8.09 6.28
N ILE A 53 -5.38 8.85 7.31
CA ILE A 53 -4.70 8.88 8.61
C ILE A 53 -5.64 8.49 9.74
N GLY A 54 -5.10 7.93 10.80
CA GLY A 54 -5.86 7.67 12.02
C GLY A 54 -6.16 8.96 12.79
N LYS A 55 -7.34 9.04 13.39
CA LYS A 55 -7.83 10.21 14.15
C LYS A 55 -6.84 10.74 15.17
N GLN A 56 -6.21 9.84 15.93
CA GLN A 56 -5.29 10.22 17.03
C GLN A 56 -4.04 10.96 16.56
N SER A 57 -3.64 10.78 15.30
CA SER A 57 -2.39 11.32 14.74
C SER A 57 -2.64 12.45 13.74
N ALA A 58 -3.88 12.84 13.50
CA ALA A 58 -4.24 13.77 12.43
C ALA A 58 -3.48 15.10 12.51
N GLY A 59 -3.41 15.70 13.69
CA GLY A 59 -2.67 16.95 13.93
C GLY A 59 -1.19 16.82 13.58
N LEU A 60 -0.53 15.71 14.00
CA LEU A 60 0.89 15.49 13.72
C LEU A 60 1.18 15.41 12.21
N TYR A 61 0.31 14.76 11.44
CA TYR A 61 0.46 14.69 9.99
C TYR A 61 0.29 16.06 9.32
N THR A 62 -0.75 16.78 9.68
CA THR A 62 -1.04 18.11 9.08
C THR A 62 0.04 19.14 9.46
N ASP A 63 0.53 19.11 10.69
CA ASP A 63 1.60 20.00 11.15
C ASP A 63 2.93 19.68 10.43
N PHE A 64 3.24 18.41 10.24
CA PHE A 64 4.51 17.99 9.63
C PHE A 64 4.52 18.12 8.10
N LEU A 65 3.46 17.66 7.42
CA LEU A 65 3.43 17.59 5.95
C LEU A 65 2.79 18.83 5.30
N GLY A 66 1.93 19.55 6.05
CA GLY A 66 1.19 20.70 5.54
C GLY A 66 0.36 20.37 4.30
N SER A 67 0.35 21.27 3.34
CA SER A 67 -0.31 21.09 2.03
C SER A 67 0.47 20.18 1.07
N GLY A 68 1.70 19.77 1.43
CA GLY A 68 2.60 19.03 0.57
C GLY A 68 3.52 19.89 -0.30
N SER A 69 3.39 21.22 -0.26
CA SER A 69 4.16 22.14 -1.10
C SER A 69 5.67 21.98 -0.93
N ASN A 70 6.15 21.73 0.29
CA ASN A 70 7.56 21.47 0.59
C ASN A 70 8.11 20.19 -0.06
N TYR A 71 7.22 19.30 -0.48
CA TYR A 71 7.54 18.03 -1.16
C TYR A 71 7.23 18.08 -2.66
N GLY A 72 6.78 19.24 -3.19
CA GLY A 72 6.38 19.38 -4.59
C GLY A 72 5.12 18.59 -4.98
N VAL A 73 4.22 18.40 -4.04
CA VAL A 73 2.95 17.67 -4.21
C VAL A 73 1.79 18.45 -3.58
N GLN A 74 0.57 18.05 -3.89
CA GLN A 74 -0.64 18.51 -3.25
C GLN A 74 -1.20 17.39 -2.38
N LEU A 75 -1.37 17.64 -1.08
CA LEU A 75 -1.87 16.68 -0.11
C LEU A 75 -3.28 17.03 0.34
N THR A 76 -4.15 16.04 0.29
CA THR A 76 -5.47 16.04 0.91
C THR A 76 -5.48 14.99 2.02
N TYR A 77 -6.27 15.21 3.07
CA TYR A 77 -6.32 14.30 4.21
C TYR A 77 -7.73 13.79 4.45
N ARG A 78 -7.83 12.51 4.86
CA ARG A 78 -9.05 11.91 5.38
C ARG A 78 -8.77 11.13 6.65
N ILE A 79 -9.71 11.20 7.58
CA ILE A 79 -9.59 10.53 8.87
C ILE A 79 -10.28 9.17 8.80
N GLN A 80 -9.53 8.13 9.13
CA GLN A 80 -10.06 6.81 9.45
C GLN A 80 -10.39 6.79 10.95
N GLU A 81 -11.67 6.77 11.29
CA GLU A 81 -12.14 6.84 12.69
C GLU A 81 -11.83 5.56 13.46
N LYS A 82 -11.89 4.40 12.79
CA LYS A 82 -11.60 3.07 13.37
C LYS A 82 -10.78 2.25 12.38
N ALA A 83 -9.79 1.52 12.88
CA ALA A 83 -9.00 0.59 12.09
C ALA A 83 -9.85 -0.64 11.71
N GLY A 84 -10.47 -0.61 10.56
CA GLY A 84 -11.34 -1.68 10.03
C GLY A 84 -10.74 -2.44 8.84
N GLY A 85 -9.42 -2.38 8.66
CA GLY A 85 -8.70 -3.03 7.56
C GLY A 85 -8.30 -2.07 6.43
N ILE A 86 -7.48 -2.60 5.51
CA ILE A 86 -6.94 -1.82 4.39
C ILE A 86 -8.05 -1.44 3.41
N ALA A 87 -8.96 -2.37 3.10
CA ALA A 87 -10.06 -2.11 2.17
C ALA A 87 -11.04 -1.07 2.75
N GLN A 88 -11.31 -1.10 4.05
CA GLN A 88 -12.12 -0.09 4.73
C GLN A 88 -11.47 1.31 4.67
N ALA A 89 -10.16 1.38 4.87
CA ALA A 89 -9.44 2.64 4.71
C ALA A 89 -9.53 3.15 3.25
N LEU A 90 -9.35 2.26 2.27
CA LEU A 90 -9.43 2.61 0.86
C LEU A 90 -10.83 3.13 0.46
N GLU A 91 -11.91 2.58 1.01
CA GLU A 91 -13.28 3.07 0.75
C GLU A 91 -13.45 4.56 1.07
N LEU A 92 -12.70 5.08 2.03
CA LEU A 92 -12.72 6.51 2.35
C LEU A 92 -12.24 7.39 1.18
N ALA A 93 -11.52 6.83 0.23
CA ALA A 93 -11.07 7.58 -0.94
C ALA A 93 -12.14 7.74 -2.04
N ARG A 94 -13.26 7.01 -1.99
CA ARG A 94 -14.29 6.99 -3.03
C ARG A 94 -14.69 8.40 -3.50
N SER A 95 -15.02 9.29 -2.57
CA SER A 95 -15.48 10.65 -2.91
C SER A 95 -14.36 11.62 -3.30
N TYR A 96 -13.10 11.18 -3.26
CA TYR A 96 -11.95 11.92 -3.76
C TYR A 96 -11.67 11.61 -5.24
N MET A 97 -12.16 10.48 -5.75
CA MET A 97 -11.96 10.03 -7.11
C MET A 97 -13.04 10.52 -8.05
N GLN A 98 -12.65 10.75 -9.31
CA GLN A 98 -13.57 10.95 -10.42
C GLN A 98 -13.97 9.59 -11.01
N SER A 99 -15.06 9.54 -11.78
CA SER A 99 -15.48 8.31 -12.44
C SER A 99 -14.38 7.74 -13.33
N GLU A 100 -14.18 6.43 -13.27
CA GLU A 100 -13.20 5.67 -14.06
C GLU A 100 -11.73 6.09 -13.88
N GLU A 101 -11.44 6.93 -12.88
CA GLU A 101 -10.08 7.38 -12.62
C GLU A 101 -9.20 6.24 -12.10
N LYS A 102 -8.03 6.05 -12.72
CA LYS A 102 -6.99 5.13 -12.25
C LYS A 102 -6.12 5.80 -11.20
N PHE A 103 -5.71 5.04 -10.19
CA PHE A 103 -4.89 5.54 -9.08
C PHE A 103 -3.96 4.48 -8.50
N THR A 104 -2.95 4.93 -7.78
CA THR A 104 -2.00 4.07 -7.05
C THR A 104 -2.25 4.18 -5.56
N VAL A 105 -2.26 3.04 -4.86
CA VAL A 105 -2.38 2.94 -3.41
C VAL A 105 -1.06 2.46 -2.83
N LEU A 106 -0.55 3.17 -1.83
CA LEU A 106 0.59 2.75 -1.02
C LEU A 106 0.17 2.58 0.43
N LEU A 107 0.57 1.48 1.05
CA LEU A 107 0.60 1.42 2.50
C LEU A 107 1.79 2.26 3.00
N GLY A 108 1.54 3.18 3.91
CA GLY A 108 2.52 4.18 4.36
C GLY A 108 3.76 3.61 5.04
N ASP A 109 3.75 2.31 5.39
CA ASP A 109 4.88 1.58 5.96
C ASP A 109 5.72 0.83 4.91
N ASN A 110 5.32 0.84 3.66
CA ASN A 110 6.06 0.18 2.59
C ASN A 110 7.20 1.07 2.07
N LEU A 111 8.42 0.61 2.33
CA LEU A 111 9.67 1.26 1.93
C LEU A 111 10.31 0.47 0.80
N PHE A 112 10.60 1.12 -0.32
CA PHE A 112 11.14 0.42 -1.50
C PHE A 112 12.01 1.35 -2.36
N LYS A 113 12.86 0.72 -3.20
CA LYS A 113 13.76 1.41 -4.12
C LYS A 113 13.35 1.28 -5.59
N GLU A 114 12.28 0.56 -5.88
CA GLU A 114 11.79 0.40 -7.25
C GLU A 114 11.29 1.73 -7.81
N ASP A 115 11.51 1.93 -9.12
CA ASP A 115 10.86 2.98 -9.88
C ASP A 115 9.46 2.50 -10.28
N LEU A 116 8.43 3.23 -9.86
CA LEU A 116 7.04 2.90 -10.19
C LEU A 116 6.61 3.38 -11.57
N GLY A 117 7.34 4.29 -12.20
CA GLY A 117 6.97 4.85 -13.50
C GLY A 117 6.62 3.78 -14.55
N PRO A 118 7.51 2.81 -14.83
CA PRO A 118 7.23 1.75 -15.80
C PRO A 118 6.01 0.88 -15.46
N VAL A 119 5.77 0.63 -14.17
CA VAL A 119 4.61 -0.17 -13.72
C VAL A 119 3.32 0.61 -13.91
N ILE A 120 3.34 1.90 -13.56
CA ILE A 120 2.21 2.81 -13.73
C ILE A 120 1.82 2.92 -15.21
N GLU A 121 2.80 3.04 -16.11
CA GLU A 121 2.50 3.11 -17.55
C GLU A 121 1.85 1.81 -18.05
N ARG A 122 2.30 0.63 -17.63
CA ARG A 122 1.62 -0.64 -17.93
C ARG A 122 0.19 -0.66 -17.41
N PHE A 123 -0.01 -0.22 -16.16
CA PHE A 123 -1.35 -0.17 -15.57
C PHE A 123 -2.28 0.81 -16.31
N LYS A 124 -1.79 1.95 -16.76
CA LYS A 124 -2.59 2.89 -17.55
C LYS A 124 -3.14 2.26 -18.84
N GLN A 125 -2.40 1.31 -19.42
CA GLN A 125 -2.79 0.59 -20.65
C GLN A 125 -3.74 -0.59 -20.39
N GLN A 126 -3.89 -1.06 -19.15
CA GLN A 126 -4.84 -2.13 -18.82
C GLN A 126 -6.29 -1.69 -19.06
N PRO A 127 -7.19 -2.61 -19.42
CA PRO A 127 -8.62 -2.32 -19.55
C PRO A 127 -9.21 -1.75 -18.24
N PRO A 128 -10.27 -0.93 -18.32
CA PRO A 128 -11.04 -0.54 -17.13
C PRO A 128 -11.54 -1.75 -16.33
N GLY A 129 -11.66 -1.61 -15.03
CA GLY A 129 -12.07 -2.70 -14.14
C GLY A 129 -10.97 -3.72 -13.87
N SER A 130 -9.70 -3.39 -14.19
CA SER A 130 -8.54 -4.22 -13.88
C SER A 130 -7.80 -3.71 -12.64
N ALA A 131 -7.04 -4.61 -12.00
CA ALA A 131 -6.16 -4.29 -10.90
C ALA A 131 -4.73 -4.76 -11.18
N ARG A 132 -3.76 -4.12 -10.49
CA ARG A 132 -2.36 -4.54 -10.52
C ARG A 132 -1.79 -4.51 -9.11
N VAL A 133 -1.08 -5.58 -8.75
CA VAL A 133 -0.37 -5.72 -7.47
C VAL A 133 1.13 -5.88 -7.70
N LEU A 134 1.93 -5.47 -6.73
CA LEU A 134 3.37 -5.68 -6.80
C LEU A 134 3.77 -6.79 -5.83
N LEU A 135 4.54 -7.73 -6.35
CA LEU A 135 5.02 -8.89 -5.61
C LEU A 135 6.49 -8.70 -5.20
N LYS A 136 6.85 -9.25 -4.06
CA LYS A 136 8.23 -9.35 -3.60
C LYS A 136 8.56 -10.76 -3.19
N LYS A 137 9.72 -11.28 -3.64
CA LYS A 137 10.28 -12.52 -3.12
C LYS A 137 10.84 -12.27 -1.72
N VAL A 138 10.40 -13.06 -0.76
CA VAL A 138 10.77 -12.93 0.67
C VAL A 138 11.26 -14.28 1.22
N ALA A 139 11.99 -14.23 2.32
CA ALA A 139 12.47 -15.44 3.00
C ALA A 139 11.32 -16.18 3.70
N ASP A 140 10.38 -15.44 4.29
CA ASP A 140 9.20 -15.97 4.97
C ASP A 140 7.95 -15.20 4.52
N ALA A 141 7.08 -15.87 3.77
CA ALA A 141 5.87 -15.29 3.21
C ALA A 141 4.64 -15.40 4.16
N ARG A 142 4.73 -16.14 5.25
CA ARG A 142 3.60 -16.43 6.18
C ARG A 142 2.94 -15.21 6.81
N ARG A 143 3.58 -14.05 6.72
CA ARG A 143 3.09 -12.79 7.30
C ARG A 143 2.28 -11.93 6.34
N TYR A 144 2.16 -12.34 5.09
CA TYR A 144 1.64 -11.53 3.98
C TYR A 144 0.56 -12.27 3.20
N GLY A 145 -0.13 -11.58 2.32
CA GLY A 145 -0.88 -12.20 1.26
C GLY A 145 0.07 -12.92 0.29
N VAL A 146 -0.18 -14.19 0.02
CA VAL A 146 0.66 -15.04 -0.81
C VAL A 146 -0.07 -15.41 -2.09
N PRO A 147 0.47 -15.07 -3.29
CA PRO A 147 -0.17 -15.43 -4.54
C PRO A 147 -0.06 -16.94 -4.80
N VAL A 148 -1.15 -17.49 -5.28
CA VAL A 148 -1.24 -18.83 -5.87
C VAL A 148 -1.33 -18.65 -7.37
N PHE A 149 -0.35 -19.17 -8.09
CA PHE A 149 -0.27 -19.07 -9.55
C PHE A 149 -1.02 -20.20 -10.22
N ASP A 150 -1.54 -19.93 -11.41
CA ASP A 150 -2.13 -20.96 -12.27
C ASP A 150 -1.02 -21.93 -12.75
N PRO A 151 -1.13 -23.24 -12.52
CA PRO A 151 -0.12 -24.20 -12.99
C PRO A 151 0.05 -24.24 -14.51
N GLU A 152 -1.02 -23.95 -15.26
CA GLU A 152 -1.00 -23.94 -16.74
C GLU A 152 -0.59 -22.58 -17.30
N ARG A 153 -0.79 -21.50 -16.52
CA ARG A 153 -0.45 -20.10 -16.86
C ARG A 153 0.30 -19.45 -15.71
N PRO A 154 1.61 -19.74 -15.53
CA PRO A 154 2.38 -19.26 -14.38
C PRO A 154 2.45 -17.72 -14.23
N GLU A 155 2.08 -16.98 -15.28
CA GLU A 155 1.94 -15.52 -15.25
C GLU A 155 0.61 -15.03 -14.69
N SER A 156 -0.31 -15.94 -14.33
CA SER A 156 -1.64 -15.60 -13.81
C SER A 156 -1.76 -15.97 -12.34
N ILE A 157 -2.31 -15.06 -11.53
CA ILE A 157 -2.68 -15.31 -10.14
C ILE A 157 -4.13 -15.81 -10.12
N THR A 158 -4.35 -17.01 -9.57
CA THR A 158 -5.71 -17.56 -9.40
C THR A 158 -6.38 -17.09 -8.12
N ARG A 159 -5.61 -16.90 -7.05
CA ARG A 159 -6.03 -16.33 -5.78
C ARG A 159 -4.83 -15.87 -4.95
N ILE A 160 -5.11 -15.11 -3.90
CA ILE A 160 -4.14 -14.72 -2.88
C ILE A 160 -4.64 -15.30 -1.54
N GLU A 161 -3.75 -15.97 -0.82
CA GLU A 161 -4.03 -16.51 0.51
C GLU A 161 -3.47 -15.56 1.58
N GLU A 162 -4.35 -15.06 2.46
CA GLU A 162 -3.94 -14.14 3.53
C GLU A 162 -3.23 -14.90 4.65
N LYS A 163 -1.97 -14.60 4.88
CA LYS A 163 -1.13 -15.16 5.95
C LYS A 163 -1.22 -16.69 6.10
N PRO A 164 -1.00 -17.46 5.03
CA PRO A 164 -1.12 -18.91 5.08
C PRO A 164 -0.05 -19.53 6.00
N GLN A 165 -0.41 -20.59 6.73
CA GLN A 165 0.56 -21.34 7.52
C GLN A 165 1.56 -22.09 6.64
N HIS A 166 1.12 -22.55 5.47
CA HIS A 166 1.89 -23.28 4.47
C HIS A 166 1.86 -22.55 3.11
N PRO A 167 2.67 -21.48 2.93
CA PRO A 167 2.65 -20.68 1.72
C PRO A 167 3.10 -21.50 0.50
N GLN A 168 2.32 -21.45 -0.58
CA GLN A 168 2.61 -22.15 -1.84
C GLN A 168 3.61 -21.38 -2.72
N SER A 169 3.98 -20.17 -2.35
CA SER A 169 4.93 -19.34 -3.07
C SER A 169 5.88 -18.62 -2.11
N LYS A 170 7.08 -18.30 -2.61
CA LYS A 170 8.03 -17.42 -1.90
C LYS A 170 7.78 -15.94 -2.19
N TYR A 171 6.78 -15.62 -2.97
CA TYR A 171 6.37 -14.25 -3.23
C TYR A 171 5.29 -13.82 -2.23
N CYS A 172 5.33 -12.56 -1.84
CA CYS A 172 4.25 -11.91 -1.11
C CYS A 172 3.68 -10.74 -1.92
N VAL A 173 2.42 -10.45 -1.73
CA VAL A 173 1.81 -9.22 -2.20
C VAL A 173 2.28 -8.08 -1.29
N THR A 174 2.85 -7.05 -1.88
CA THR A 174 3.32 -5.86 -1.15
C THR A 174 2.18 -4.89 -0.88
N GLY A 175 2.43 -3.85 -0.10
CA GLY A 175 1.45 -2.77 0.11
C GLY A 175 1.45 -1.73 -1.01
N ILE A 176 1.58 -2.16 -2.27
CA ILE A 176 1.57 -1.30 -3.46
C ILE A 176 0.55 -1.87 -4.44
N TYR A 177 -0.52 -1.12 -4.67
CA TYR A 177 -1.65 -1.56 -5.48
C TYR A 177 -2.02 -0.49 -6.50
N MET A 178 -2.59 -0.89 -7.61
CA MET A 178 -3.14 0.01 -8.61
C MET A 178 -4.53 -0.45 -8.98
N TYR A 179 -5.47 0.48 -8.93
CA TYR A 179 -6.89 0.25 -9.19
C TYR A 179 -7.47 1.40 -10.01
N ASP A 180 -8.65 1.18 -10.54
CA ASP A 180 -9.58 2.24 -10.90
C ASP A 180 -10.77 2.26 -9.92
N THR A 181 -11.74 3.11 -10.16
CA THR A 181 -12.88 3.31 -9.26
C THR A 181 -13.80 2.09 -9.13
N ALA A 182 -13.69 1.06 -10.00
CA ALA A 182 -14.43 -0.20 -9.85
C ALA A 182 -14.05 -0.94 -8.56
N VAL A 183 -12.88 -0.68 -7.99
CA VAL A 183 -12.46 -1.27 -6.70
C VAL A 183 -13.43 -0.97 -5.57
N PHE A 184 -14.06 0.18 -5.59
CA PHE A 184 -15.00 0.57 -4.54
C PHE A 184 -16.29 -0.28 -4.52
N ASP A 185 -16.71 -0.79 -5.66
CA ASP A 185 -17.85 -1.70 -5.70
C ASP A 185 -17.45 -3.09 -5.19
N LYS A 186 -16.26 -3.57 -5.54
CA LYS A 186 -15.70 -4.81 -4.98
C LYS A 186 -15.49 -4.75 -3.45
N ILE A 187 -15.11 -3.59 -2.90
CA ILE A 187 -15.02 -3.41 -1.44
C ILE A 187 -16.39 -3.59 -0.77
N ARG A 188 -17.49 -3.27 -1.42
CA ARG A 188 -18.86 -3.46 -0.87
C ARG A 188 -19.33 -4.90 -0.94
N GLU A 189 -18.73 -5.71 -1.80
CA GLU A 189 -19.11 -7.14 -1.97
C GLU A 189 -18.41 -8.04 -0.96
N ILE A 190 -17.28 -7.61 -0.34
CA ILE A 190 -16.55 -8.43 0.62
C ILE A 190 -17.13 -8.31 2.04
N ALA A 191 -16.96 -9.36 2.83
CA ALA A 191 -17.35 -9.39 4.24
C ALA A 191 -16.12 -9.22 5.15
N PRO A 192 -16.30 -8.72 6.38
CA PRO A 192 -15.21 -8.67 7.35
C PRO A 192 -14.67 -10.08 7.65
N SER A 193 -13.34 -10.18 7.73
CA SER A 193 -12.63 -11.41 8.12
C SER A 193 -12.91 -11.80 9.58
N ALA A 194 -12.42 -12.96 10.01
CA ALA A 194 -12.47 -13.36 11.42
C ALA A 194 -11.82 -12.36 12.39
N ARG A 195 -10.98 -11.44 11.88
CA ARG A 195 -10.38 -10.34 12.64
C ARG A 195 -11.26 -9.09 12.71
N GLY A 196 -12.43 -9.10 12.06
CA GLY A 196 -13.33 -7.95 11.93
C GLY A 196 -12.81 -6.88 10.95
N GLU A 197 -11.86 -7.22 10.08
CA GLU A 197 -11.25 -6.32 9.10
C GLU A 197 -11.74 -6.62 7.68
N LEU A 198 -11.96 -5.58 6.88
CA LEU A 198 -12.13 -5.71 5.44
C LEU A 198 -10.75 -5.84 4.79
N GLU A 199 -10.45 -7.07 4.34
CA GLU A 199 -9.13 -7.41 3.82
C GLU A 199 -8.94 -6.98 2.37
N ILE A 200 -7.83 -6.36 2.07
CA ILE A 200 -7.48 -6.03 0.68
C ILE A 200 -7.21 -7.30 -0.15
N THR A 201 -6.85 -8.39 0.51
CA THR A 201 -6.68 -9.70 -0.12
C THR A 201 -7.98 -10.19 -0.75
N ASP A 202 -9.13 -10.00 -0.08
CA ASP A 202 -10.43 -10.39 -0.62
C ASP A 202 -10.83 -9.54 -1.82
N VAL A 203 -10.56 -8.23 -1.78
CA VAL A 203 -10.73 -7.35 -2.93
C VAL A 203 -9.90 -7.81 -4.13
N ASN A 204 -8.62 -8.11 -3.91
CA ASN A 204 -7.75 -8.62 -4.97
C ASN A 204 -8.23 -9.97 -5.52
N ASN A 205 -8.80 -10.82 -4.67
CA ASN A 205 -9.38 -12.09 -5.08
C ASN A 205 -10.60 -11.93 -5.98
N CYS A 206 -11.41 -10.89 -5.81
CA CYS A 206 -12.47 -10.57 -6.78
C CYS A 206 -11.87 -10.33 -8.18
N TYR A 207 -10.79 -9.58 -8.30
CA TYR A 207 -10.12 -9.36 -9.58
C TYR A 207 -9.45 -10.63 -10.13
N ALA A 208 -8.84 -11.46 -9.26
CA ALA A 208 -8.22 -12.72 -9.68
C ALA A 208 -9.27 -13.68 -10.26
N ALA A 209 -10.44 -13.82 -9.60
CA ALA A 209 -11.54 -14.66 -10.07
C ALA A 209 -12.08 -14.21 -11.45
N GLU A 210 -12.01 -12.91 -11.75
CA GLU A 210 -12.42 -12.37 -13.06
C GLU A 210 -11.29 -12.41 -14.11
N GLY A 211 -10.08 -12.89 -13.75
CA GLY A 211 -8.91 -12.86 -14.64
C GLY A 211 -8.40 -11.44 -14.94
N LYS A 212 -8.68 -10.48 -14.05
CA LYS A 212 -8.36 -9.05 -14.19
C LYS A 212 -7.28 -8.56 -13.21
N LEU A 213 -6.64 -9.48 -12.47
CA LEU A 213 -5.53 -9.17 -11.58
C LEU A 213 -4.21 -9.44 -12.28
N GLU A 214 -3.44 -8.38 -12.55
CA GLU A 214 -2.09 -8.49 -13.06
C GLU A 214 -1.06 -8.16 -11.96
N TYR A 215 0.20 -8.51 -12.19
CA TYR A 215 1.26 -8.21 -11.23
C TYR A 215 2.57 -7.81 -11.89
N ASP A 216 3.43 -7.18 -11.09
CA ASP A 216 4.85 -6.98 -11.37
C ASP A 216 5.68 -7.43 -10.16
N ILE A 217 6.97 -7.75 -10.39
CA ILE A 217 7.88 -8.20 -9.35
C ILE A 217 8.86 -7.08 -9.01
N LEU A 218 8.89 -6.67 -7.73
CA LEU A 218 9.91 -5.77 -7.20
C LEU A 218 11.25 -6.49 -7.12
N ARG A 219 12.22 -5.98 -7.85
CA ARG A 219 13.59 -6.56 -7.90
C ARG A 219 14.52 -5.94 -6.86
N ARG A 220 14.32 -4.64 -6.55
CA ARG A 220 15.13 -3.89 -5.60
C ARG A 220 14.63 -4.09 -4.17
N TYR A 221 15.22 -3.38 -3.22
CA TYR A 221 14.83 -3.43 -1.81
C TYR A 221 13.36 -3.07 -1.62
N TRP A 222 12.72 -3.82 -0.73
CA TRP A 222 11.38 -3.58 -0.21
C TRP A 222 11.28 -4.12 1.21
N SER A 223 10.56 -3.39 2.07
CA SER A 223 10.20 -3.81 3.44
C SER A 223 8.88 -3.16 3.85
N ASP A 224 8.11 -3.85 4.71
CA ASP A 224 6.92 -3.31 5.37
C ASP A 224 7.25 -2.53 6.65
N ALA A 225 8.53 -2.40 7.00
CA ALA A 225 9.04 -1.73 8.22
C ALA A 225 8.15 -1.96 9.47
N GLY A 226 7.61 -3.17 9.60
CA GLY A 226 6.59 -3.52 10.59
C GLY A 226 7.13 -4.04 11.92
N THR A 227 8.45 -4.20 12.05
CA THR A 227 9.14 -4.68 13.25
C THR A 227 10.36 -3.81 13.53
N PHE A 228 10.92 -3.89 14.76
CA PHE A 228 12.15 -3.15 15.10
C PHE A 228 13.30 -3.47 14.13
N ASP A 229 13.54 -4.74 13.85
CA ASP A 229 14.62 -5.17 12.96
C ASP A 229 14.41 -4.63 11.53
N SER A 230 13.19 -4.75 10.98
CA SER A 230 12.89 -4.23 9.64
C SER A 230 12.94 -2.70 9.56
N LEU A 231 12.58 -1.99 10.64
CA LEU A 231 12.70 -0.54 10.72
C LEU A 231 14.18 -0.11 10.74
N GLN A 232 15.01 -0.79 11.53
CA GLN A 232 16.44 -0.51 11.61
C GLN A 232 17.14 -0.81 10.27
N GLU A 233 16.86 -1.98 9.67
CA GLU A 233 17.37 -2.34 8.35
C GLU A 233 16.98 -1.30 7.30
N ALA A 234 15.71 -0.87 7.31
CA ALA A 234 15.23 0.16 6.39
C ALA A 234 16.01 1.46 6.53
N GLY A 235 16.35 1.89 7.76
CA GLY A 235 17.17 3.08 8.00
C GLY A 235 18.52 3.03 7.28
N VAL A 236 19.14 1.86 7.20
CA VAL A 236 20.39 1.64 6.47
C VAL A 236 20.14 1.55 4.96
N LYS A 237 19.17 0.75 4.54
CA LYS A 237 18.88 0.48 3.12
C LYS A 237 18.35 1.69 2.37
N MET A 238 17.59 2.55 3.03
CA MET A 238 16.99 3.75 2.41
C MET A 238 17.92 4.98 2.43
N LYS A 239 19.12 4.87 3.01
CA LYS A 239 20.11 5.96 3.03
C LYS A 239 20.41 6.44 1.61
N GLY A 240 20.42 7.77 1.44
CA GLY A 240 20.72 8.43 0.15
C GLY A 240 19.61 8.39 -0.89
N LEU A 241 18.42 7.91 -0.53
CA LEU A 241 17.25 7.91 -1.43
C LEU A 241 16.53 9.27 -1.46
N LEU A 242 16.60 9.98 -0.35
CA LEU A 242 16.14 11.36 -0.19
C LEU A 242 17.35 12.26 0.01
N PRO A 243 17.25 13.54 -0.38
CA PRO A 243 18.38 14.51 -0.28
C PRO A 243 18.89 14.70 1.13
#